data_03ab933d0fa61cc93d62f922fadeaeae
#
_entry.id   03ab933d0fa61cc93d62f922fadeaeae
#
_cell.length_a   1.000
_cell.length_b   1.000
_cell.length_c   1.000
_cell.angle_alpha   90.00
_cell.angle_beta   90.00
_cell.angle_gamma   90.00
#
_symmetry.space_group_name_H-M   'P 1'
#
loop_
_entity.id
_entity.type
_entity.pdbx_description
1 polymer ?
#
loop_
_entity_poly.entity_id
_entity_poly.type
_entity_poly.pdbx_seq_one_letter_code
_entity_poly.pdbx_strand_id
1 'polypeptide(L)'
;DSRWRSHQLYMGHLAISDIAQGRHHSSERFSRAAAGLAGATRKPLRIWLGPWSIEGSGTALFPLRLRAETPEMAIDLQIHPGDRPMVLQGDRGLSQKGAAPGNASYYYSYTRLPTRGDIRLDDRRLTVVGNSWFDREWSSSALAEDQAGWDWFALQLDDDRDLMFYRMRDKQGQAQRFSKGVLVAADGTVLPLSLDDVTLTTLGEWRSDDGVAYPTRWRLQIPGHAIDLRVEAAFDDQEMRHTVRYWEGAVVVSGSHDGVGYLELSGYAR
;
A
#
# COMPACT_ATOMS: atom_id res chain seq x y z
N ASP A 1 -31.81 -21.80 -3.50
CA ASP A 1 -30.69 -21.02 -2.93
C ASP A 1 -31.02 -19.53 -2.97
N SER A 2 -30.99 -18.88 -1.78
CA SER A 2 -31.28 -17.45 -1.68
C SER A 2 -30.22 -16.61 -2.35
N ARG A 3 -30.58 -15.65 -3.20
CA ARG A 3 -29.68 -14.66 -3.83
C ARG A 3 -28.91 -13.80 -2.80
N TRP A 4 -29.32 -13.84 -1.53
CA TRP A 4 -28.68 -13.16 -0.41
C TRP A 4 -27.62 -14.01 0.30
N ARG A 5 -27.51 -15.29 -0.02
CA ARG A 5 -26.53 -16.20 0.56
C ARG A 5 -25.21 -16.07 -0.18
N SER A 6 -24.32 -15.22 0.34
CA SER A 6 -22.96 -15.08 -0.16
C SER A 6 -21.95 -15.39 0.95
N HIS A 7 -20.89 -16.12 0.59
CA HIS A 7 -19.78 -16.43 1.49
C HIS A 7 -18.61 -15.42 1.34
N GLN A 8 -18.73 -14.47 0.40
CA GLN A 8 -17.71 -13.46 0.16
C GLN A 8 -18.13 -12.12 0.74
N LEU A 9 -17.22 -11.52 1.50
CA LEU A 9 -17.29 -10.17 2.00
C LEU A 9 -16.23 -9.34 1.27
N TYR A 10 -16.63 -8.18 0.79
CA TYR A 10 -15.74 -7.18 0.20
C TYR A 10 -15.61 -6.01 1.15
N MET A 11 -14.38 -5.58 1.37
CA MET A 11 -14.03 -4.38 2.11
C MET A 11 -13.20 -3.48 1.21
N GLY A 12 -13.41 -2.20 1.29
CA GLY A 12 -12.61 -1.19 0.60
C GLY A 12 -12.37 0.01 1.50
N HIS A 13 -11.13 0.51 1.47
CA HIS A 13 -10.76 1.79 2.03
C HIS A 13 -10.43 2.75 0.89
N LEU A 14 -10.84 3.99 1.03
CA LEU A 14 -10.44 5.11 0.19
C LEU A 14 -9.84 6.17 1.10
N ALA A 15 -8.64 6.61 0.78
CA ALA A 15 -8.00 7.71 1.49
C ALA A 15 -7.39 8.71 0.51
N ILE A 16 -7.42 9.99 0.88
CA ILE A 16 -6.76 11.08 0.17
C ILE A 16 -6.02 11.92 1.21
N SER A 17 -4.70 12.00 1.08
CA SER A 17 -3.86 12.88 1.88
C SER A 17 -3.66 14.20 1.14
N ASP A 18 -4.36 15.26 1.56
CA ASP A 18 -4.13 16.63 1.08
C ASP A 18 -2.92 17.21 1.81
N ILE A 19 -1.73 17.00 1.22
CA ILE A 19 -0.47 17.42 1.84
C ILE A 19 -0.40 18.92 2.03
N ALA A 20 -0.96 19.70 1.10
CA ALA A 20 -0.94 21.15 1.17
C ALA A 20 -1.77 21.70 2.36
N GLN A 21 -2.81 20.98 2.76
CA GLN A 21 -3.68 21.35 3.89
C GLN A 21 -3.32 20.56 5.17
N GLY A 22 -2.44 19.54 5.09
CA GLY A 22 -2.16 18.63 6.21
C GLY A 22 -3.41 17.87 6.68
N ARG A 23 -4.27 17.45 5.74
CA ARG A 23 -5.54 16.79 6.04
C ARG A 23 -5.62 15.42 5.39
N HIS A 24 -6.02 14.43 6.16
CA HIS A 24 -6.28 13.07 5.72
C HIS A 24 -7.78 12.82 5.67
N HIS A 25 -8.28 12.51 4.48
CA HIS A 25 -9.67 12.14 4.26
C HIS A 25 -9.73 10.64 4.03
N SER A 26 -10.56 9.92 4.78
CA SER A 26 -10.69 8.47 4.61
C SER A 26 -12.12 8.01 4.71
N SER A 27 -12.43 6.89 4.05
CA SER A 27 -13.76 6.26 4.07
C SER A 27 -13.62 4.76 3.94
N GLU A 28 -14.54 4.05 4.57
CA GLU A 28 -14.62 2.60 4.53
C GLU A 28 -15.96 2.17 3.93
N ARG A 29 -15.91 1.05 3.19
CA ARG A 29 -17.12 0.42 2.65
C ARG A 29 -17.04 -1.08 2.77
N PHE A 30 -18.15 -1.68 3.19
CA PHE A 30 -18.34 -3.12 3.21
C PHE A 30 -19.55 -3.53 2.36
N SER A 31 -19.45 -4.68 1.70
CA SER A 31 -20.61 -5.34 1.12
C SER A 31 -20.39 -6.83 0.94
N ARG A 32 -21.46 -7.59 0.99
CA ARG A 32 -21.47 -8.98 0.54
C ARG A 32 -21.60 -9.05 -0.97
N ALA A 33 -21.05 -10.10 -1.59
CA ALA A 33 -21.26 -10.40 -3.02
C ALA A 33 -22.70 -10.87 -3.30
N ALA A 34 -23.68 -10.14 -2.78
CA ALA A 34 -25.10 -10.45 -2.97
C ALA A 34 -25.77 -9.36 -3.80
N ALA A 35 -26.77 -9.71 -4.59
CA ALA A 35 -27.58 -8.80 -5.40
C ALA A 35 -26.77 -7.85 -6.32
N GLY A 36 -25.52 -8.21 -6.67
CA GLY A 36 -24.65 -7.38 -7.50
C GLY A 36 -24.01 -6.16 -6.79
N LEU A 37 -24.12 -6.08 -5.45
CA LEU A 37 -23.58 -4.95 -4.67
C LEU A 37 -22.05 -4.93 -4.63
N ALA A 38 -21.39 -6.08 -4.68
CA ALA A 38 -19.95 -6.21 -4.77
C ALA A 38 -19.58 -7.45 -5.58
N GLY A 39 -18.39 -7.43 -6.17
CA GLY A 39 -17.92 -8.58 -6.93
C GLY A 39 -16.57 -8.34 -7.61
N ALA A 40 -16.09 -9.41 -8.27
CA ALA A 40 -14.91 -9.37 -9.11
C ALA A 40 -15.09 -10.27 -10.33
N THR A 41 -14.67 -9.78 -11.50
CA THR A 41 -14.58 -10.55 -12.75
C THR A 41 -13.15 -10.46 -13.30
N ARG A 42 -12.76 -11.48 -14.10
CA ARG A 42 -11.39 -11.54 -14.64
C ARG A 42 -11.25 -10.96 -16.04
N LYS A 43 -12.26 -11.14 -16.88
CA LYS A 43 -12.22 -10.74 -18.29
C LYS A 43 -13.60 -10.21 -18.72
N PRO A 44 -13.74 -8.89 -18.92
CA PRO A 44 -12.77 -7.86 -18.55
C PRO A 44 -12.55 -7.84 -17.03
N LEU A 45 -11.38 -7.37 -16.60
CA LEU A 45 -11.15 -7.17 -15.18
C LEU A 45 -12.11 -6.11 -14.67
N ARG A 46 -12.86 -6.47 -13.65
CA ARG A 46 -13.68 -5.53 -12.90
C ARG A 46 -13.78 -5.98 -11.45
N ILE A 47 -13.47 -5.08 -10.54
CA ILE A 47 -13.70 -5.23 -9.10
C ILE A 47 -14.61 -4.07 -8.70
N TRP A 48 -15.70 -4.37 -8.00
CA TRP A 48 -16.61 -3.30 -7.58
C TRP A 48 -17.14 -3.52 -6.17
N LEU A 49 -17.45 -2.40 -5.51
CA LEU A 49 -17.99 -2.35 -4.17
C LEU A 49 -18.95 -1.15 -4.10
N GLY A 50 -20.22 -1.38 -4.41
CA GLY A 50 -21.17 -0.31 -4.66
C GLY A 50 -20.73 0.58 -5.83
N PRO A 51 -20.56 1.90 -5.61
CA PRO A 51 -20.11 2.84 -6.64
C PRO A 51 -18.59 2.85 -6.83
N TRP A 52 -17.81 2.16 -5.99
CA TRP A 52 -16.37 2.07 -6.13
C TRP A 52 -16.01 0.96 -7.10
N SER A 53 -15.06 1.21 -7.99
CA SER A 53 -14.63 0.21 -8.96
C SER A 53 -13.18 0.37 -9.40
N ILE A 54 -12.59 -0.77 -9.77
CA ILE A 54 -11.35 -0.89 -10.54
C ILE A 54 -11.71 -1.65 -11.80
N GLU A 55 -11.51 -1.06 -12.96
CA GLU A 55 -11.92 -1.62 -14.24
C GLU A 55 -10.76 -1.62 -15.26
N GLY A 56 -10.53 -2.75 -15.88
CA GLY A 56 -9.64 -2.89 -17.04
C GLY A 56 -10.39 -2.70 -18.35
N SER A 57 -9.72 -2.19 -19.38
CA SER A 57 -10.34 -1.84 -20.66
C SER A 57 -10.43 -3.00 -21.67
N GLY A 58 -10.07 -4.24 -21.29
CA GLY A 58 -10.06 -5.35 -22.23
C GLY A 58 -9.55 -6.65 -21.61
N THR A 59 -8.74 -7.39 -22.38
CA THR A 59 -8.11 -8.64 -21.91
C THR A 59 -6.80 -8.43 -21.18
N ALA A 60 -6.14 -7.28 -21.42
CA ALA A 60 -4.94 -6.84 -20.70
C ALA A 60 -5.30 -6.24 -19.35
N LEU A 61 -4.34 -6.23 -18.41
CA LEU A 61 -4.52 -5.62 -17.11
C LEU A 61 -4.67 -4.10 -17.23
N PHE A 62 -3.83 -3.46 -18.03
CA PHE A 62 -3.82 -2.01 -18.22
C PHE A 62 -4.37 -1.60 -19.59
N PRO A 63 -4.88 -0.35 -19.72
CA PRO A 63 -5.06 0.62 -18.66
C PRO A 63 -6.17 0.23 -17.68
N LEU A 64 -6.01 0.65 -16.41
CA LEU A 64 -7.04 0.54 -15.39
C LEU A 64 -7.75 1.87 -15.21
N ARG A 65 -9.03 1.83 -14.89
CA ARG A 65 -9.77 2.98 -14.37
C ARG A 65 -10.16 2.70 -12.93
N LEU A 66 -9.76 3.59 -12.03
CA LEU A 66 -10.09 3.55 -10.62
C LEU A 66 -11.09 4.65 -10.30
N ARG A 67 -12.24 4.26 -9.75
CA ARG A 67 -13.30 5.18 -9.32
C ARG A 67 -13.73 4.89 -7.91
N ALA A 68 -13.82 5.94 -7.11
CA ALA A 68 -14.46 5.87 -5.82
C ALA A 68 -15.07 7.21 -5.48
N GLU A 69 -16.21 7.21 -4.80
CA GLU A 69 -16.94 8.40 -4.45
C GLU A 69 -17.62 8.28 -3.09
N THR A 70 -17.52 9.35 -2.31
CA THR A 70 -18.27 9.62 -1.07
C THR A 70 -18.83 11.05 -1.15
N PRO A 71 -19.65 11.47 -0.18
CA PRO A 71 -20.09 12.87 -0.14
C PRO A 71 -18.92 13.88 -0.12
N GLU A 72 -17.83 13.59 0.62
CA GLU A 72 -16.73 14.52 0.82
C GLU A 72 -15.62 14.39 -0.23
N MET A 73 -15.43 13.21 -0.81
CA MET A 73 -14.32 12.98 -1.73
C MET A 73 -14.68 12.05 -2.89
N ALA A 74 -14.01 12.26 -4.03
CA ALA A 74 -14.10 11.33 -5.16
C ALA A 74 -12.78 11.28 -5.92
N ILE A 75 -12.54 10.14 -6.56
CA ILE A 75 -11.45 9.93 -7.52
C ILE A 75 -12.00 9.31 -8.80
N ASP A 76 -11.47 9.72 -9.94
CA ASP A 76 -11.63 9.08 -11.25
C ASP A 76 -10.28 9.11 -11.96
N LEU A 77 -9.52 8.04 -11.81
CA LEU A 77 -8.14 7.95 -12.24
C LEU A 77 -7.98 6.93 -13.36
N GLN A 78 -7.18 7.28 -14.36
CA GLN A 78 -6.68 6.36 -15.38
C GLN A 78 -5.23 6.02 -15.09
N ILE A 79 -4.97 4.73 -14.90
CA ILE A 79 -3.66 4.17 -14.59
C ILE A 79 -3.16 3.44 -15.83
N HIS A 80 -2.06 3.93 -16.38
CA HIS A 80 -1.47 3.39 -17.61
C HIS A 80 -0.31 2.43 -17.28
N PRO A 81 0.03 1.49 -18.20
CA PRO A 81 1.23 0.71 -18.03
C PRO A 81 2.44 1.64 -17.99
N GLY A 82 3.36 1.37 -17.07
CA GLY A 82 4.67 2.01 -17.03
C GLY A 82 5.71 1.18 -17.77
N ASP A 83 6.93 1.67 -17.77
CA ASP A 83 8.09 1.00 -18.39
C ASP A 83 8.73 -0.04 -17.46
N ARG A 84 8.29 -0.08 -16.20
CA ARG A 84 8.79 -1.02 -15.20
C ARG A 84 8.15 -2.40 -15.37
N PRO A 85 8.91 -3.48 -15.20
CA PRO A 85 8.35 -4.82 -15.21
C PRO A 85 7.44 -5.05 -14.00
N MET A 86 6.60 -6.07 -14.08
CA MET A 86 5.92 -6.62 -12.93
C MET A 86 6.96 -7.22 -11.97
N VAL A 87 6.95 -6.77 -10.72
CA VAL A 87 7.86 -7.21 -9.67
C VAL A 87 7.23 -8.34 -8.89
N LEU A 88 7.81 -9.52 -8.94
CA LEU A 88 7.38 -10.67 -8.14
C LEU A 88 8.07 -10.61 -6.77
N GLN A 89 7.28 -10.51 -5.71
CA GLN A 89 7.79 -10.42 -4.34
C GLN A 89 8.15 -11.80 -3.77
N GLY A 90 9.22 -11.88 -2.99
CA GLY A 90 9.69 -13.14 -2.43
C GLY A 90 10.28 -14.10 -3.48
N ASP A 91 10.09 -15.40 -3.31
CA ASP A 91 10.56 -16.39 -4.28
C ASP A 91 9.53 -16.52 -5.42
N ARG A 92 9.80 -15.83 -6.55
CA ARG A 92 8.97 -15.85 -7.77
C ARG A 92 7.49 -15.58 -7.49
N GLY A 93 7.21 -14.61 -6.61
CA GLY A 93 5.88 -14.21 -6.23
C GLY A 93 5.33 -14.93 -4.99
N LEU A 94 6.01 -15.92 -4.44
CA LEU A 94 5.65 -16.53 -3.17
C LEU A 94 6.39 -15.83 -2.02
N SER A 95 5.68 -14.98 -1.31
CA SER A 95 6.19 -14.20 -0.19
C SER A 95 5.86 -14.89 1.13
N GLN A 96 6.82 -15.59 1.71
CA GLN A 96 6.66 -16.24 3.02
C GLN A 96 6.57 -15.18 4.12
N LYS A 97 5.56 -15.29 4.98
CA LYS A 97 5.25 -14.33 6.06
C LYS A 97 5.48 -14.90 7.47
N GLY A 98 5.57 -16.22 7.61
CA GLY A 98 5.77 -16.88 8.89
C GLY A 98 6.35 -18.28 8.74
N ALA A 99 6.64 -18.94 9.88
CA ALA A 99 7.30 -20.25 9.91
C ALA A 99 6.39 -21.42 9.53
N ALA A 100 5.07 -21.29 9.75
CA ALA A 100 4.16 -22.38 9.50
C ALA A 100 3.98 -22.64 7.98
N PRO A 101 3.85 -23.91 7.56
CA PRO A 101 3.52 -24.23 6.18
C PRO A 101 2.26 -23.49 5.71
N GLY A 102 2.32 -22.87 4.54
CA GLY A 102 1.20 -22.09 3.98
C GLY A 102 1.06 -20.67 4.55
N ASN A 103 1.87 -20.26 5.54
CA ASN A 103 1.91 -18.87 5.99
C ASN A 103 2.74 -18.04 5.01
N ALA A 104 2.17 -17.82 3.85
CA ALA A 104 2.75 -17.10 2.72
C ALA A 104 1.63 -16.46 1.89
N SER A 105 1.98 -15.47 1.12
CA SER A 105 1.09 -14.85 0.12
C SER A 105 1.68 -14.96 -1.28
N TYR A 106 0.83 -15.00 -2.29
CA TYR A 106 1.24 -14.64 -3.63
C TYR A 106 1.17 -13.12 -3.74
N TYR A 107 2.30 -12.50 -4.12
CA TYR A 107 2.45 -11.07 -4.08
C TYR A 107 3.23 -10.56 -5.29
N TYR A 108 2.66 -9.59 -6.01
CA TYR A 108 3.35 -8.85 -7.05
C TYR A 108 3.01 -7.37 -7.02
N SER A 109 3.92 -6.57 -7.55
CA SER A 109 3.81 -5.11 -7.59
C SER A 109 4.06 -4.55 -8.97
N TYR A 110 3.47 -3.39 -9.25
CA TYR A 110 3.91 -2.46 -10.28
C TYR A 110 4.26 -1.15 -9.58
N THR A 111 5.52 -0.78 -9.63
CA THR A 111 6.08 0.23 -8.74
C THR A 111 5.93 1.65 -9.25
N ARG A 112 5.74 1.86 -10.57
CA ARG A 112 5.67 3.18 -11.18
C ARG A 112 4.76 3.16 -12.40
N LEU A 113 3.50 3.52 -12.18
CA LEU A 113 2.45 3.51 -13.19
C LEU A 113 1.99 4.94 -13.49
N PRO A 114 2.22 5.50 -14.68
CA PRO A 114 1.72 6.80 -15.06
C PRO A 114 0.21 6.89 -14.84
N THR A 115 -0.21 7.88 -14.07
CA THR A 115 -1.59 8.05 -13.63
C THR A 115 -2.05 9.47 -13.86
N ARG A 116 -3.28 9.64 -14.34
CA ARG A 116 -3.93 10.92 -14.51
C ARG A 116 -5.41 10.82 -14.23
N GLY A 117 -6.03 11.94 -13.91
CA GLY A 117 -7.48 11.99 -13.71
C GLY A 117 -7.91 13.14 -12.85
N ASP A 118 -9.04 12.97 -12.20
CA ASP A 118 -9.64 14.00 -11.39
C ASP A 118 -9.86 13.52 -9.96
N ILE A 119 -9.63 14.43 -9.02
CA ILE A 119 -9.92 14.27 -7.61
C ILE A 119 -10.87 15.37 -7.19
N ARG A 120 -11.90 15.01 -6.41
CA ARG A 120 -12.76 15.97 -5.70
C ARG A 120 -12.49 15.82 -4.19
N LEU A 121 -12.26 16.95 -3.54
CA LEU A 121 -12.20 17.09 -2.09
C LEU A 121 -13.12 18.23 -1.67
N ASP A 122 -14.16 17.92 -0.96
CA ASP A 122 -15.26 18.85 -0.67
C ASP A 122 -15.76 19.50 -1.98
N ASP A 123 -15.72 20.82 -2.10
CA ASP A 123 -16.12 21.59 -3.31
C ASP A 123 -14.98 21.79 -4.31
N ARG A 124 -13.75 21.37 -3.99
CA ARG A 124 -12.59 21.54 -4.88
C ARG A 124 -12.46 20.38 -5.84
N ARG A 125 -12.28 20.70 -7.12
CA ARG A 125 -11.94 19.73 -8.18
C ARG A 125 -10.52 19.98 -8.65
N LEU A 126 -9.72 18.91 -8.72
CA LEU A 126 -8.32 18.95 -9.06
C LEU A 126 -8.08 17.95 -10.20
N THR A 127 -7.60 18.43 -11.33
CA THR A 127 -7.03 17.53 -12.36
C THR A 127 -5.60 17.21 -11.96
N VAL A 128 -5.27 15.93 -11.89
CA VAL A 128 -4.00 15.45 -11.37
C VAL A 128 -3.27 14.60 -12.37
N VAL A 129 -1.93 14.64 -12.26
CA VAL A 129 -1.01 13.72 -12.93
C VAL A 129 0.04 13.26 -11.91
N GLY A 130 0.52 12.02 -12.07
CA GLY A 130 1.51 11.45 -11.17
C GLY A 130 1.78 9.99 -11.46
N ASN A 131 2.31 9.29 -10.48
CA ASN A 131 2.55 7.86 -10.55
C ASN A 131 1.76 7.12 -9.47
N SER A 132 1.26 5.95 -9.83
CA SER A 132 0.66 5.01 -8.87
C SER A 132 1.62 3.87 -8.58
N TRP A 133 1.53 3.38 -7.37
CA TRP A 133 2.01 2.07 -6.96
C TRP A 133 0.83 1.12 -6.90
N PHE A 134 0.97 -0.09 -7.44
CA PHE A 134 -0.08 -1.10 -7.43
C PHE A 134 0.46 -2.41 -6.86
N ASP A 135 -0.13 -2.87 -5.77
CA ASP A 135 0.12 -4.16 -5.17
C ASP A 135 -1.06 -5.11 -5.35
N ARG A 136 -0.74 -6.36 -5.63
CA ARG A 136 -1.68 -7.45 -5.61
C ARG A 136 -1.14 -8.56 -4.74
N GLU A 137 -1.81 -8.76 -3.63
CA GLU A 137 -1.46 -9.79 -2.67
C GLU A 137 -2.70 -10.64 -2.32
N TRP A 138 -2.53 -11.94 -2.19
CA TRP A 138 -3.57 -12.83 -1.70
C TRP A 138 -2.96 -13.99 -0.92
N SER A 139 -3.65 -14.39 0.15
CA SER A 139 -3.21 -15.40 1.09
C SER A 139 -4.40 -16.17 1.64
N SER A 140 -4.16 -17.36 2.13
CA SER A 140 -5.11 -18.13 2.92
C SER A 140 -4.82 -18.07 4.43
N SER A 141 -3.77 -17.36 4.84
CA SER A 141 -3.35 -17.23 6.24
C SER A 141 -3.38 -15.78 6.71
N ALA A 142 -3.74 -15.60 7.97
CA ALA A 142 -3.55 -14.35 8.70
C ALA A 142 -2.11 -14.26 9.27
N LEU A 143 -1.83 -13.20 10.04
CA LEU A 143 -0.62 -13.12 10.86
C LEU A 143 -0.46 -14.36 11.74
N ALA A 144 0.79 -14.83 11.90
CA ALA A 144 1.10 -15.88 12.86
C ALA A 144 0.83 -15.40 14.30
N GLU A 145 0.64 -16.35 15.22
CA GLU A 145 0.27 -16.02 16.60
C GLU A 145 1.30 -15.14 17.31
N ASP A 146 2.58 -15.28 16.97
CA ASP A 146 3.69 -14.50 17.51
C ASP A 146 3.88 -13.13 16.84
N GLN A 147 3.12 -12.82 15.78
CA GLN A 147 3.22 -11.58 15.02
C GLN A 147 2.27 -10.51 15.53
N ALA A 148 2.75 -9.28 15.54
CA ALA A 148 1.99 -8.10 15.93
C ALA A 148 1.42 -7.34 14.74
N GLY A 149 2.16 -7.27 13.64
CA GLY A 149 1.84 -6.47 12.47
C GLY A 149 3.07 -6.25 11.61
N TRP A 150 3.02 -5.22 10.81
CA TRP A 150 4.11 -4.86 9.89
C TRP A 150 4.27 -3.36 9.75
N ASP A 151 5.44 -2.97 9.26
CA ASP A 151 5.75 -1.65 8.73
C ASP A 151 6.12 -1.83 7.27
N TRP A 152 5.34 -1.27 6.37
CA TRP A 152 5.51 -1.44 4.93
C TRP A 152 5.82 -0.10 4.26
N PHE A 153 6.83 -0.11 3.41
CA PHE A 153 7.35 1.06 2.70
C PHE A 153 7.27 0.82 1.20
N ALA A 154 6.74 1.77 0.45
CA ALA A 154 6.86 1.88 -1.00
C ALA A 154 7.36 3.26 -1.36
N LEU A 155 8.57 3.34 -1.88
CA LEU A 155 9.28 4.60 -2.12
C LEU A 155 9.66 4.69 -3.60
N GLN A 156 9.45 5.86 -4.20
CA GLN A 156 9.88 6.21 -5.54
C GLN A 156 10.96 7.30 -5.40
N LEU A 157 12.21 6.95 -5.75
CA LEU A 157 13.35 7.83 -5.62
C LEU A 157 13.55 8.70 -6.87
N ASP A 158 14.27 9.81 -6.71
CA ASP A 158 14.54 10.82 -7.74
C ASP A 158 15.52 10.34 -8.82
N ASP A 159 16.28 9.28 -8.55
CA ASP A 159 17.17 8.61 -9.49
C ASP A 159 16.51 7.45 -10.25
N ASP A 160 15.17 7.45 -10.26
CA ASP A 160 14.36 6.42 -10.91
C ASP A 160 14.46 5.02 -10.30
N ARG A 161 15.02 4.84 -9.10
CA ARG A 161 14.88 3.60 -8.33
C ARG A 161 13.58 3.57 -7.57
N ASP A 162 13.03 2.37 -7.40
CA ASP A 162 11.85 2.13 -6.55
C ASP A 162 12.22 1.12 -5.47
N LEU A 163 11.80 1.38 -4.24
CA LEU A 163 12.08 0.53 -3.10
C LEU A 163 10.78 0.10 -2.43
N MET A 164 10.57 -1.20 -2.30
CA MET A 164 9.58 -1.76 -1.39
C MET A 164 10.29 -2.57 -0.31
N PHE A 165 9.94 -2.34 0.93
CA PHE A 165 10.38 -3.17 2.04
C PHE A 165 9.28 -3.27 3.10
N TYR A 166 9.07 -4.46 3.64
CA TYR A 166 8.22 -4.62 4.83
C TYR A 166 8.98 -5.30 5.96
N ARG A 167 8.80 -4.75 7.15
CA ARG A 167 9.28 -5.32 8.40
C ARG A 167 8.12 -5.99 9.12
N MET A 168 8.13 -7.32 9.18
CA MET A 168 7.24 -8.08 10.05
C MET A 168 7.69 -7.93 11.49
N ARG A 169 6.79 -7.63 12.42
CA ARG A 169 7.10 -7.44 13.83
C ARG A 169 6.47 -8.53 14.69
N ASP A 170 7.24 -8.99 15.66
CA ASP A 170 6.71 -9.82 16.75
C ASP A 170 5.95 -8.97 17.79
N LYS A 171 5.40 -9.62 18.80
CA LYS A 171 4.66 -8.97 19.90
C LYS A 171 5.52 -8.08 20.78
N GLN A 172 6.83 -8.20 20.72
CA GLN A 172 7.82 -7.35 21.39
C GLN A 172 8.29 -6.18 20.50
N GLY A 173 7.77 -6.09 19.27
CA GLY A 173 8.15 -5.07 18.29
C GLY A 173 9.46 -5.35 17.56
N GLN A 174 10.07 -6.55 17.75
CA GLN A 174 11.30 -6.92 17.09
C GLN A 174 11.03 -7.36 15.65
N ALA A 175 11.99 -7.06 14.75
CA ALA A 175 11.92 -7.49 13.37
C ALA A 175 12.06 -9.01 13.26
N GLN A 176 11.17 -9.63 12.51
CA GLN A 176 11.23 -11.06 12.22
C GLN A 176 11.96 -11.34 10.89
N ARG A 177 12.59 -12.51 10.79
CA ARG A 177 13.34 -12.97 9.60
C ARG A 177 12.52 -13.03 8.30
N PHE A 178 11.21 -12.93 8.39
CA PHE A 178 10.31 -12.89 7.25
C PHE A 178 10.17 -11.51 6.64
N SER A 179 10.80 -10.50 7.24
CA SER A 179 10.94 -9.15 6.69
C SER A 179 11.78 -9.19 5.42
N LYS A 180 11.31 -8.56 4.36
CA LYS A 180 11.98 -8.55 3.06
C LYS A 180 11.44 -7.46 2.15
N GLY A 181 12.08 -7.29 1.01
CA GLY A 181 11.65 -6.34 0.00
C GLY A 181 12.39 -6.50 -1.29
N VAL A 182 12.33 -5.47 -2.10
CA VAL A 182 13.02 -5.36 -3.38
C VAL A 182 13.47 -3.92 -3.61
N LEU A 183 14.63 -3.78 -4.24
CA LEU A 183 15.06 -2.55 -4.89
C LEU A 183 14.94 -2.74 -6.40
N VAL A 184 14.18 -1.90 -7.07
CA VAL A 184 14.03 -1.90 -8.52
C VAL A 184 14.93 -0.79 -9.07
N ALA A 185 15.94 -1.16 -9.83
CA ALA A 185 16.88 -0.23 -10.44
C ALA A 185 16.21 0.56 -11.59
N ALA A 186 16.84 1.66 -12.01
CA ALA A 186 16.34 2.52 -13.09
C ALA A 186 16.14 1.77 -14.43
N ASP A 187 16.90 0.73 -14.68
CA ASP A 187 16.77 -0.13 -15.86
C ASP A 187 15.70 -1.23 -15.72
N GLY A 188 15.00 -1.28 -14.57
CA GLY A 188 14.00 -2.28 -14.27
C GLY A 188 14.54 -3.57 -13.65
N THR A 189 15.86 -3.68 -13.40
CA THR A 189 16.45 -4.81 -12.70
C THR A 189 15.91 -4.89 -11.27
N VAL A 190 15.42 -6.07 -10.87
CA VAL A 190 14.86 -6.29 -9.53
C VAL A 190 15.90 -6.97 -8.66
N LEU A 191 16.25 -6.33 -7.56
CA LEU A 191 17.23 -6.79 -6.58
C LEU A 191 16.48 -7.16 -5.29
N PRO A 192 16.45 -8.44 -4.88
CA PRO A 192 15.79 -8.85 -3.65
C PRO A 192 16.55 -8.34 -2.43
N LEU A 193 15.80 -7.95 -1.40
CA LEU A 193 16.33 -7.49 -0.10
C LEU A 193 15.81 -8.41 1.01
N SER A 194 16.72 -8.84 1.87
CA SER A 194 16.45 -9.54 3.11
C SER A 194 16.45 -8.59 4.31
N LEU A 195 16.12 -9.10 5.49
CA LEU A 195 16.27 -8.33 6.73
C LEU A 195 17.72 -7.90 6.99
N ASP A 196 18.70 -8.72 6.60
CA ASP A 196 20.11 -8.44 6.85
C ASP A 196 20.68 -7.34 5.93
N ASP A 197 19.99 -7.05 4.80
CA ASP A 197 20.40 -6.00 3.87
C ASP A 197 19.91 -4.61 4.29
N VAL A 198 18.87 -4.54 5.16
CA VAL A 198 18.16 -3.29 5.48
C VAL A 198 18.19 -2.99 6.97
N THR A 199 18.68 -1.83 7.32
CA THR A 199 18.60 -1.32 8.69
C THR A 199 17.50 -0.26 8.77
N LEU A 200 16.49 -0.50 9.62
CA LEU A 200 15.42 0.44 9.94
C LEU A 200 15.59 0.97 11.37
N THR A 201 15.69 2.28 11.51
CA THR A 201 15.76 2.96 12.80
C THR A 201 14.63 3.97 12.90
N THR A 202 13.82 3.87 13.94
CA THR A 202 12.80 4.88 14.26
C THR A 202 13.48 6.16 14.74
N LEU A 203 13.17 7.29 14.11
CA LEU A 203 13.67 8.61 14.47
C LEU A 203 12.65 9.42 15.26
N GLY A 204 11.36 9.07 15.16
CA GLY A 204 10.30 9.77 15.87
C GLY A 204 8.94 9.11 15.66
N GLU A 205 8.04 9.43 16.57
CA GLU A 205 6.67 8.92 16.60
C GLU A 205 5.67 10.08 16.55
N TRP A 206 4.52 9.77 16.02
CA TRP A 206 3.30 10.53 16.24
C TRP A 206 2.36 9.76 17.15
N ARG A 207 1.63 10.48 18.00
CA ARG A 207 0.61 9.89 18.88
C ARG A 207 -0.76 10.41 18.52
N SER A 208 -1.68 9.48 18.32
CA SER A 208 -3.10 9.81 18.16
C SER A 208 -3.68 10.38 19.47
N ASP A 209 -4.84 11.01 19.37
CA ASP A 209 -5.52 11.64 20.52
C ASP A 209 -5.83 10.66 21.67
N ASP A 210 -6.01 9.39 21.35
CA ASP A 210 -6.23 8.29 22.32
C ASP A 210 -4.95 7.55 22.70
N GLY A 211 -3.79 8.05 22.29
CA GLY A 211 -2.48 7.65 22.78
C GLY A 211 -1.78 6.54 22.01
N VAL A 212 -2.36 6.04 20.89
CA VAL A 212 -1.65 5.08 20.03
C VAL A 212 -0.44 5.76 19.39
N ALA A 213 0.75 5.15 19.54
CA ALA A 213 1.99 5.66 18.98
C ALA A 213 2.34 4.97 17.67
N TYR A 214 2.56 5.75 16.64
CA TYR A 214 3.00 5.28 15.32
C TYR A 214 4.37 5.87 14.98
N PRO A 215 5.37 5.04 14.60
CA PRO A 215 6.67 5.54 14.17
C PRO A 215 6.56 6.14 12.77
N THR A 216 6.38 7.45 12.69
CA THR A 216 6.16 8.17 11.43
C THR A 216 7.43 8.79 10.84
N ARG A 217 8.57 8.62 11.52
CA ARG A 217 9.89 9.12 11.07
C ARG A 217 10.92 8.02 11.19
N TRP A 218 11.60 7.72 10.10
CA TRP A 218 12.51 6.60 9.98
C TRP A 218 13.83 6.99 9.33
N ARG A 219 14.91 6.25 9.68
CA ARG A 219 16.09 6.11 8.85
C ARG A 219 16.10 4.71 8.26
N LEU A 220 16.19 4.63 6.94
CA LEU A 220 16.27 3.40 6.18
C LEU A 220 17.63 3.34 5.48
N GLN A 221 18.43 2.31 5.77
CA GLN A 221 19.76 2.15 5.21
C GLN A 221 19.90 0.82 4.50
N ILE A 222 20.49 0.84 3.30
CA ILE A 222 20.87 -0.33 2.51
C ILE A 222 22.31 -0.13 2.05
N PRO A 223 23.30 -0.47 2.92
CA PRO A 223 24.72 -0.14 2.66
C PRO A 223 25.24 -0.73 1.35
N GLY A 224 24.82 -1.96 1.00
CA GLY A 224 25.19 -2.61 -0.27
C GLY A 224 24.77 -1.87 -1.54
N HIS A 225 23.86 -0.91 -1.42
CA HIS A 225 23.33 -0.11 -2.54
C HIS A 225 23.55 1.40 -2.36
N ALA A 226 24.40 1.81 -1.40
CA ALA A 226 24.67 3.21 -1.07
C ALA A 226 23.39 4.03 -0.77
N ILE A 227 22.42 3.41 -0.11
CA ILE A 227 21.17 4.04 0.28
C ILE A 227 21.20 4.35 1.78
N ASP A 228 20.95 5.62 2.14
CA ASP A 228 20.77 6.11 3.49
C ASP A 228 19.71 7.21 3.47
N LEU A 229 18.47 6.83 3.76
CA LEU A 229 17.28 7.66 3.61
C LEU A 229 16.70 8.04 4.96
N ARG A 230 16.16 9.26 5.04
CA ARG A 230 15.13 9.67 5.97
C ARG A 230 13.78 9.52 5.29
N VAL A 231 12.86 8.82 5.94
CA VAL A 231 11.49 8.65 5.48
C VAL A 231 10.59 9.26 6.54
N GLU A 232 9.88 10.32 6.21
CA GLU A 232 9.09 11.09 7.18
C GLU A 232 7.66 11.26 6.64
N ALA A 233 6.66 11.10 7.51
CA ALA A 233 5.29 11.41 7.15
C ALA A 233 5.18 12.83 6.57
N ALA A 234 4.49 13.00 5.45
CA ALA A 234 4.25 14.32 4.87
C ALA A 234 3.49 15.25 5.84
N PHE A 235 2.68 14.67 6.69
CA PHE A 235 2.10 15.22 7.92
C PHE A 235 1.70 14.07 8.84
N ASP A 236 1.58 14.32 10.13
CA ASP A 236 1.52 13.24 11.12
C ASP A 236 0.21 12.45 11.13
N ASP A 237 -0.96 13.11 11.13
CA ASP A 237 -2.26 12.42 11.26
C ASP A 237 -2.77 11.90 9.91
N GLN A 238 -2.31 10.71 9.54
CA GLN A 238 -2.81 9.93 8.40
C GLN A 238 -3.34 8.58 8.86
N GLU A 239 -3.93 8.54 10.05
CA GLU A 239 -4.46 7.33 10.64
C GLU A 239 -5.81 6.94 10.01
N MET A 240 -5.95 5.68 9.64
CA MET A 240 -7.19 5.04 9.18
C MET A 240 -7.99 4.57 10.40
N ARG A 241 -8.95 5.39 10.85
CA ARG A 241 -9.81 5.12 12.03
C ARG A 241 -11.09 4.42 11.63
N HIS A 242 -10.98 3.22 11.09
CA HIS A 242 -12.09 2.40 10.60
C HIS A 242 -12.22 1.08 11.37
N THR A 243 -12.98 0.13 10.86
CA THR A 243 -13.14 -1.22 11.43
C THR A 243 -11.79 -1.91 11.65
N VAL A 244 -10.87 -1.73 10.71
CA VAL A 244 -9.46 -2.05 10.88
C VAL A 244 -8.72 -0.73 11.09
N ARG A 245 -8.04 -0.60 12.23
CA ARG A 245 -7.31 0.60 12.58
C ARG A 245 -5.81 0.43 12.31
N TYR A 246 -5.24 1.34 11.53
CA TYR A 246 -3.82 1.37 11.18
C TYR A 246 -3.45 2.79 10.71
N TRP A 247 -2.16 3.08 10.61
CA TRP A 247 -1.70 4.33 10.02
C TRP A 247 -1.21 4.04 8.60
N GLU A 248 -1.65 4.82 7.64
CA GLU A 248 -1.27 4.66 6.24
C GLU A 248 -1.26 6.02 5.54
N GLY A 249 -0.11 6.42 5.00
CA GLY A 249 -0.04 7.75 4.43
C GLY A 249 1.18 8.07 3.59
N ALA A 250 1.09 9.24 2.97
CA ALA A 250 2.14 9.82 2.15
C ALA A 250 3.37 10.17 3.00
N VAL A 251 4.55 9.86 2.46
CA VAL A 251 5.85 10.19 3.06
C VAL A 251 6.72 10.95 2.08
N VAL A 252 7.63 11.76 2.64
CA VAL A 252 8.71 12.43 1.93
C VAL A 252 10.01 11.71 2.26
N VAL A 253 10.85 11.55 1.27
CA VAL A 253 12.16 10.90 1.38
C VAL A 253 13.25 11.92 1.14
N SER A 254 14.30 11.87 1.96
CA SER A 254 15.50 12.69 1.82
C SER A 254 16.75 11.92 2.26
N GLY A 255 17.93 12.45 2.02
CA GLY A 255 19.19 11.84 2.43
C GLY A 255 20.12 11.55 1.26
N SER A 256 20.51 10.29 1.05
CA SER A 256 21.31 9.92 -0.13
C SER A 256 20.55 10.16 -1.44
N HIS A 257 19.22 10.14 -1.41
CA HIS A 257 18.30 10.40 -2.51
C HIS A 257 17.06 11.10 -1.97
N ASP A 258 16.48 11.97 -2.77
CA ASP A 258 15.17 12.53 -2.53
C ASP A 258 14.08 11.63 -3.14
N GLY A 259 12.84 11.78 -2.69
CA GLY A 259 11.75 11.01 -3.23
C GLY A 259 10.44 11.21 -2.51
N VAL A 260 9.46 10.43 -2.93
CA VAL A 260 8.14 10.36 -2.30
C VAL A 260 7.73 8.90 -2.15
N GLY A 261 6.75 8.65 -1.30
CA GLY A 261 6.27 7.29 -1.15
C GLY A 261 5.07 7.17 -0.25
N TYR A 262 4.86 5.96 0.19
CA TYR A 262 3.78 5.57 1.07
C TYR A 262 4.31 4.66 2.17
N LEU A 263 3.80 4.84 3.38
CA LEU A 263 4.14 4.06 4.56
C LEU A 263 2.85 3.52 5.16
N GLU A 264 2.82 2.22 5.47
CA GLU A 264 1.75 1.57 6.19
C GLU A 264 2.29 0.97 7.50
N LEU A 265 1.60 1.25 8.61
CA LEU A 265 1.96 0.84 9.96
C LEU A 265 0.78 0.10 10.58
N SER A 266 0.84 -1.22 10.56
CA SER A 266 -0.24 -2.10 11.02
C SER A 266 0.07 -2.73 12.38
N GLY A 267 -0.97 -2.94 13.22
CA GLY A 267 -0.87 -3.64 14.50
C GLY A 267 -0.30 -2.81 15.67
N TYR A 268 -0.40 -1.50 15.61
CA TYR A 268 -0.05 -0.58 16.70
C TYR A 268 -1.24 -0.28 17.60
N ALA A 269 -2.42 -0.12 17.01
CA ALA A 269 -3.68 -0.01 17.75
C ALA A 269 -4.16 -1.40 18.17
N ARG A 270 -4.09 -1.72 19.45
CA ARG A 270 -4.56 -2.98 20.03
C ARG A 270 -5.60 -2.72 21.08
#